data_a24408be8c296259fc5635f302cf0c94
#
_entry.id   a24408be8c296259fc5635f302cf0c94
#
_cell.length_a   1.000
_cell.length_b   1.000
_cell.length_c   1.000
_cell.angle_alpha   90.00
_cell.angle_beta   90.00
_cell.angle_gamma   90.00
#
_symmetry.space_group_name_H-M   'P 1'
#
loop_
_entity.id
_entity.type
_entity.pdbx_description
1 polymer ?
#
loop_
_entity_poly.entity_id
_entity_poly.type
_entity_poly.pdbx_seq_one_letter_code
_entity_poly.pdbx_strand_id
1 'polypeptide(L)'
;MLPEQAIEISKVRFDPAKECLRDAKLLLAGESYRSAANRAYYAIFHAMRAVLALDGVDMKHHSGIISEFRKRYIKTGVFDASLSGLISELSDVREGSDYNDFFIVSKADTAEQVQSAGTFLTAVETYLRTKY
;
A
#
# COMPACT_ATOMS: atom_id res chain seq x y z
N MET A 1 11.27 21.12 3.37
CA MET A 1 11.46 20.59 2.00
C MET A 1 10.74 21.48 1.02
N LEU A 2 11.36 21.80 -0.12
CA LEU A 2 10.71 22.55 -1.18
C LEU A 2 9.62 21.69 -1.85
N PRO A 3 8.47 22.28 -2.26
CA PRO A 3 7.40 21.52 -2.89
C PRO A 3 7.83 20.68 -4.11
N GLU A 4 8.72 21.22 -4.93
CA GLU A 4 9.24 20.50 -6.10
C GLU A 4 9.99 19.25 -5.71
N GLN A 5 10.84 19.32 -4.68
CA GLN A 5 11.57 18.17 -4.17
C GLN A 5 10.63 17.14 -3.55
N ALA A 6 9.61 17.59 -2.84
CA ALA A 6 8.60 16.70 -2.26
C ALA A 6 7.86 15.95 -3.36
N ILE A 7 7.48 16.62 -4.43
CA ILE A 7 6.81 16.02 -5.58
C ILE A 7 7.70 14.98 -6.24
N GLU A 8 8.97 15.30 -6.47
CA GLU A 8 9.92 14.35 -7.09
C GLU A 8 10.12 13.10 -6.24
N ILE A 9 10.27 13.26 -4.92
CA ILE A 9 10.40 12.12 -4.01
C ILE A 9 9.12 11.28 -4.02
N SER A 10 7.96 11.93 -4.01
CA SER A 10 6.67 11.24 -4.09
C SER A 10 6.58 10.36 -5.33
N LYS A 11 6.93 10.91 -6.50
CA LYS A 11 6.93 10.16 -7.77
C LYS A 11 7.85 8.94 -7.70
N VAL A 12 9.06 9.11 -7.21
CA VAL A 12 10.04 8.02 -7.09
C VAL A 12 9.52 6.92 -6.16
N ARG A 13 8.86 7.29 -5.06
CA ARG A 13 8.32 6.31 -4.10
C ARG A 13 7.05 5.63 -4.60
N PHE A 14 6.33 6.22 -5.54
CA PHE A 14 5.14 5.60 -6.10
C PHE A 14 5.47 4.51 -7.13
N ASP A 15 6.61 4.58 -7.80
CA ASP A 15 7.02 3.56 -8.76
C ASP A 15 7.10 2.16 -8.15
N PRO A 16 7.74 1.95 -6.97
CA PRO A 16 7.71 0.64 -6.31
C PRO A 16 6.30 0.13 -5.97
N ALA A 17 5.37 1.05 -5.66
CA ALA A 17 3.98 0.65 -5.41
C ALA A 17 3.37 -0.01 -6.65
N LYS A 18 3.54 0.59 -7.81
CA LYS A 18 3.03 0.04 -9.09
C LYS A 18 3.71 -1.27 -9.45
N GLU A 19 5.03 -1.38 -9.22
CA GLU A 19 5.78 -2.61 -9.46
C GLU A 19 5.27 -3.74 -8.56
N CYS A 20 5.07 -3.48 -7.27
CA CYS A 20 4.57 -4.47 -6.34
C CYS A 20 3.16 -4.96 -6.73
N LEU A 21 2.29 -4.07 -7.20
CA LEU A 21 0.96 -4.47 -7.64
C LEU A 21 1.04 -5.36 -8.89
N ARG A 22 1.89 -5.00 -9.85
CA ARG A 22 2.12 -5.84 -11.03
C ARG A 22 2.63 -7.21 -10.64
N ASP A 23 3.60 -7.27 -9.75
CA ASP A 23 4.18 -8.53 -9.26
C ASP A 23 3.14 -9.36 -8.51
N ALA A 24 2.29 -8.72 -7.71
CA ALA A 24 1.21 -9.41 -7.01
C ALA A 24 0.25 -10.10 -7.98
N LYS A 25 -0.12 -9.41 -9.07
CA LYS A 25 -1.00 -9.97 -10.10
C LYS A 25 -0.35 -11.16 -10.82
N LEU A 26 0.95 -11.06 -11.15
CA LEU A 26 1.69 -12.14 -11.79
C LEU A 26 1.81 -13.36 -10.87
N LEU A 27 2.12 -13.15 -9.60
CA LEU A 27 2.24 -14.22 -8.61
C LEU A 27 0.91 -14.89 -8.34
N LEU A 28 -0.19 -14.12 -8.32
CA LEU A 28 -1.53 -14.68 -8.19
C LEU A 28 -1.86 -15.60 -9.37
N ALA A 29 -1.58 -15.15 -10.59
CA ALA A 29 -1.78 -15.96 -11.81
C ALA A 29 -0.92 -17.22 -11.80
N GLY A 30 0.28 -17.15 -11.21
CA GLY A 30 1.19 -18.30 -11.06
C GLY A 30 0.92 -19.14 -9.83
N GLU A 31 -0.18 -18.90 -9.12
CA GLU A 31 -0.59 -19.67 -7.93
C GLU A 31 0.38 -19.55 -6.75
N SER A 32 1.19 -18.48 -6.70
CA SER A 32 2.09 -18.18 -5.59
C SER A 32 1.39 -17.25 -4.61
N TYR A 33 0.43 -17.78 -3.87
CA TYR A 33 -0.51 -16.96 -3.09
C TYR A 33 0.14 -16.20 -1.95
N ARG A 34 1.00 -16.83 -1.18
CA ARG A 34 1.70 -16.16 -0.07
C ARG A 34 2.55 -14.99 -0.57
N SER A 35 3.29 -15.22 -1.66
CA SER A 35 4.11 -14.17 -2.26
C SER A 35 3.26 -13.05 -2.86
N ALA A 36 2.13 -13.40 -3.49
CA ALA A 36 1.19 -12.42 -4.03
C ALA A 36 0.62 -11.53 -2.93
N ALA A 37 0.22 -12.10 -1.80
CA ALA A 37 -0.28 -11.35 -0.65
C ALA A 37 0.78 -10.41 -0.09
N ASN A 38 2.02 -10.87 0.00
CA ASN A 38 3.15 -10.04 0.44
C ASN A 38 3.33 -8.83 -0.49
N ARG A 39 3.33 -9.04 -1.80
CA ARG A 39 3.48 -7.96 -2.78
C ARG A 39 2.29 -6.99 -2.75
N ALA A 40 1.07 -7.49 -2.54
CA ALA A 40 -0.11 -6.63 -2.41
C ALA A 40 0.02 -5.68 -1.20
N TYR A 41 0.49 -6.19 -0.07
CA TYR A 41 0.75 -5.34 1.09
C TYR A 41 1.79 -4.27 0.79
N TYR A 42 2.92 -4.64 0.19
CA TYR A 42 3.99 -3.68 -0.10
C TYR A 42 3.56 -2.66 -1.16
N ALA A 43 2.64 -3.02 -2.05
CA ALA A 43 2.06 -2.05 -2.99
C ALA A 43 1.39 -0.89 -2.23
N ILE A 44 0.51 -1.20 -1.27
CA ILE A 44 -0.16 -0.15 -0.50
C ILE A 44 0.81 0.57 0.45
N PHE A 45 1.78 -0.13 0.99
CA PHE A 45 2.79 0.48 1.86
C PHE A 45 3.60 1.56 1.12
N HIS A 46 4.08 1.25 -0.06
CA HIS A 46 4.81 2.22 -0.88
C HIS A 46 3.90 3.36 -1.36
N ALA A 47 2.63 3.07 -1.63
CA ALA A 47 1.67 4.11 -1.98
C ALA A 47 1.49 5.11 -0.83
N MET A 48 1.37 4.63 0.40
CA MET A 48 1.30 5.49 1.59
C MET A 48 2.57 6.33 1.75
N ARG A 49 3.74 5.74 1.54
CA ARG A 49 5.01 6.47 1.60
C ARG A 49 5.09 7.56 0.54
N ALA A 50 4.55 7.30 -0.64
CA ALA A 50 4.54 8.31 -1.71
C ALA A 50 3.68 9.52 -1.32
N VAL A 51 2.51 9.28 -0.73
CA VAL A 51 1.64 10.36 -0.25
C VAL A 51 2.32 11.16 0.87
N LEU A 52 2.89 10.47 1.86
CA LEU A 52 3.57 11.13 2.99
C LEU A 52 4.80 11.93 2.56
N ALA A 53 5.44 11.55 1.46
CA ALA A 53 6.57 12.29 0.92
C ALA A 53 6.19 13.73 0.55
N LEU A 54 4.93 13.97 0.16
CA LEU A 54 4.45 15.34 -0.12
C LEU A 54 4.54 16.24 1.10
N ASP A 55 4.43 15.66 2.30
CA ASP A 55 4.52 16.37 3.57
C ASP A 55 5.93 16.36 4.16
N GLY A 56 6.89 15.77 3.44
CA GLY A 56 8.25 15.61 3.94
C GLY A 56 8.39 14.55 5.03
N VAL A 57 7.43 13.64 5.13
CA VAL A 57 7.42 12.60 6.18
C VAL A 57 8.03 11.31 5.66
N ASP A 58 9.01 10.78 6.40
CA ASP A 58 9.51 9.43 6.21
C ASP A 58 9.82 8.85 7.59
N MET A 59 9.54 7.55 7.77
CA MET A 59 9.72 6.86 9.04
C MET A 59 10.27 5.46 8.80
N LYS A 60 11.06 4.97 9.76
CA LYS A 60 11.73 3.67 9.65
C LYS A 60 10.79 2.48 9.78
N HIS A 61 9.73 2.61 10.58
CA HIS A 61 8.84 1.50 10.90
C HIS A 61 7.56 1.56 10.10
N HIS A 62 7.08 0.38 9.65
CA HIS A 62 5.81 0.27 8.93
C HIS A 62 4.63 0.81 9.73
N SER A 63 4.60 0.52 11.05
CA SER A 63 3.54 1.01 11.92
C SER A 63 3.48 2.55 11.97
N GLY A 64 4.63 3.20 11.94
CA GLY A 64 4.70 4.66 11.90
C GLY A 64 4.14 5.24 10.62
N ILE A 65 4.49 4.65 9.48
CA ILE A 65 3.96 5.05 8.17
C ILE A 65 2.44 4.90 8.13
N ILE A 66 1.92 3.75 8.56
CA ILE A 66 0.48 3.49 8.58
C ILE A 66 -0.24 4.47 9.50
N SER A 67 0.29 4.69 10.69
CA SER A 67 -0.29 5.60 11.68
C SER A 67 -0.36 7.04 11.16
N GLU A 68 0.73 7.54 10.57
CA GLU A 68 0.78 8.89 10.01
C GLU A 68 -0.14 9.04 8.80
N PHE A 69 -0.21 8.04 7.93
CA PHE A 69 -1.12 8.07 6.79
C PHE A 69 -2.58 8.15 7.25
N ARG A 70 -2.98 7.32 8.21
CA ARG A 70 -4.34 7.36 8.77
C ARG A 70 -4.66 8.70 9.41
N LYS A 71 -3.73 9.24 10.16
CA LYS A 71 -3.90 10.51 10.87
C LYS A 71 -4.06 11.68 9.89
N ARG A 72 -3.20 11.76 8.90
CA ARG A 72 -3.12 12.92 8.01
C ARG A 72 -4.08 12.86 6.83
N TYR A 73 -4.45 11.65 6.38
CA TYR A 73 -5.15 11.50 5.11
C TYR A 73 -6.49 10.76 5.21
N ILE A 74 -6.70 9.93 6.21
CA ILE A 74 -7.99 9.23 6.39
C ILE A 74 -8.88 9.98 7.39
N LYS A 75 -8.35 10.29 8.57
CA LYS A 75 -9.12 11.03 9.59
C LYS A 75 -9.58 12.40 9.10
N THR A 76 -8.81 13.02 8.24
CA THR A 76 -9.10 14.33 7.67
C THR A 76 -10.08 14.27 6.50
N GLY A 77 -10.42 13.08 6.02
CA GLY A 77 -11.35 12.91 4.93
C GLY A 77 -10.75 13.07 3.53
N VAL A 78 -9.43 13.20 3.40
CA VAL A 78 -8.77 13.26 2.08
C VAL A 78 -9.02 11.97 1.32
N PHE A 79 -8.88 10.81 2.01
CA PHE A 79 -9.25 9.51 1.46
C PHE A 79 -10.46 8.95 2.20
N ASP A 80 -11.24 8.14 1.51
CA ASP A 80 -12.40 7.48 2.08
C ASP A 80 -12.00 6.57 3.26
N ALA A 81 -12.84 6.54 4.29
CA ALA A 81 -12.60 5.73 5.49
C ALA A 81 -12.47 4.24 5.19
N SER A 82 -13.05 3.74 4.09
CA SER A 82 -12.94 2.34 3.67
C SER A 82 -11.50 1.91 3.43
N LEU A 83 -10.61 2.85 3.06
CA LEU A 83 -9.20 2.52 2.85
C LEU A 83 -8.50 2.09 4.14
N SER A 84 -8.96 2.56 5.30
CA SER A 84 -8.41 2.12 6.58
C SER A 84 -8.63 0.63 6.81
N GLY A 85 -9.80 0.12 6.42
CA GLY A 85 -10.09 -1.31 6.49
C GLY A 85 -9.19 -2.13 5.56
N LEU A 86 -8.94 -1.64 4.35
CA LEU A 86 -8.02 -2.30 3.41
C LEU A 86 -6.61 -2.39 3.98
N ILE A 87 -6.13 -1.33 4.62
CA ILE A 87 -4.80 -1.32 5.26
C ILE A 87 -4.71 -2.40 6.32
N SER A 88 -5.72 -2.49 7.20
CA SER A 88 -5.75 -3.49 8.26
C SER A 88 -5.77 -4.91 7.69
N GLU A 89 -6.63 -5.15 6.69
CA GLU A 89 -6.75 -6.46 6.04
C GLU A 89 -5.42 -6.95 5.48
N LEU A 90 -4.76 -6.12 4.66
CA LEU A 90 -3.51 -6.51 4.01
C LEU A 90 -2.35 -6.60 5.02
N SER A 91 -2.32 -5.74 6.01
CA SER A 91 -1.31 -5.77 7.07
C SER A 91 -1.42 -7.04 7.92
N ASP A 92 -2.64 -7.45 8.29
CA ASP A 92 -2.86 -8.66 9.07
C ASP A 92 -2.46 -9.92 8.31
N VAL A 93 -2.77 -10.00 7.02
CA VAL A 93 -2.38 -11.11 6.17
C VAL A 93 -0.87 -11.19 6.02
N ARG A 94 -0.21 -10.07 5.81
CA ARG A 94 1.25 -10.03 5.74
C ARG A 94 1.88 -10.54 7.03
N GLU A 95 1.43 -10.08 8.20
CA GLU A 95 1.93 -10.55 9.49
C GLU A 95 1.72 -12.04 9.66
N GLY A 96 0.51 -12.53 9.38
CA GLY A 96 0.20 -13.95 9.50
C GLY A 96 1.08 -14.80 8.61
N SER A 97 1.26 -14.41 7.33
CA SER A 97 2.05 -15.21 6.40
C SER A 97 3.55 -15.14 6.64
N ASP A 98 4.08 -14.04 7.18
CA ASP A 98 5.51 -13.89 7.45
C ASP A 98 5.95 -14.57 8.76
N TYR A 99 5.08 -14.59 9.78
CA TYR A 99 5.46 -14.96 11.14
C TYR A 99 4.74 -16.18 11.72
N ASN A 100 3.81 -16.78 10.98
CA ASN A 100 3.08 -17.96 11.41
C ASN A 100 3.20 -19.09 10.37
N ASP A 101 3.96 -20.12 10.69
CA ASP A 101 4.20 -21.26 9.79
C ASP A 101 2.93 -22.00 9.40
N PHE A 102 1.90 -21.93 10.24
CA PHE A 102 0.63 -22.60 10.01
C PHE A 102 -0.41 -21.72 9.32
N PHE A 103 -0.05 -20.49 8.98
CA PHE A 103 -0.95 -19.56 8.32
C PHE A 103 -1.18 -19.99 6.88
N ILE A 104 -2.44 -20.16 6.51
CA ILE A 104 -2.85 -20.57 5.17
C ILE A 104 -3.37 -19.36 4.41
N VAL A 105 -2.81 -19.13 3.23
CA VAL A 105 -3.24 -18.06 2.33
C VAL A 105 -3.98 -18.70 1.17
N SER A 106 -5.29 -18.53 1.11
CA SER A 106 -6.12 -19.14 0.07
C SER A 106 -6.08 -18.33 -1.23
N LYS A 107 -6.42 -19.00 -2.34
CA LYS A 107 -6.55 -18.34 -3.64
C LYS A 107 -7.59 -17.23 -3.60
N ALA A 108 -8.78 -17.52 -3.04
CA ALA A 108 -9.88 -16.56 -3.01
C ALA A 108 -9.52 -15.31 -2.20
N ASP A 109 -8.93 -15.49 -1.02
CA ASP A 109 -8.52 -14.38 -0.17
C ASP A 109 -7.40 -13.55 -0.82
N THR A 110 -6.44 -14.22 -1.45
CA THR A 110 -5.33 -13.55 -2.14
C THR A 110 -5.85 -12.73 -3.32
N ALA A 111 -6.77 -13.28 -4.11
CA ALA A 111 -7.38 -12.54 -5.22
C ALA A 111 -8.07 -11.27 -4.73
N GLU A 112 -8.80 -11.36 -3.62
CA GLU A 112 -9.44 -10.20 -3.00
C GLU A 112 -8.42 -9.16 -2.53
N GLN A 113 -7.33 -9.60 -1.91
CA GLN A 113 -6.28 -8.70 -1.43
C GLN A 113 -5.56 -7.99 -2.58
N VAL A 114 -5.28 -8.68 -3.67
CA VAL A 114 -4.68 -8.07 -4.85
C VAL A 114 -5.63 -7.03 -5.45
N GLN A 115 -6.93 -7.34 -5.50
CA GLN A 115 -7.94 -6.38 -5.94
C GLN A 115 -8.01 -5.16 -5.02
N SER A 116 -7.98 -5.38 -3.71
CA SER A 116 -7.99 -4.31 -2.70
C SER A 116 -6.77 -3.40 -2.85
N ALA A 117 -5.59 -3.98 -3.09
CA ALA A 117 -4.38 -3.20 -3.35
C ALA A 117 -4.54 -2.34 -4.61
N GLY A 118 -5.14 -2.88 -5.66
CA GLY A 118 -5.43 -2.13 -6.88
C GLY A 118 -6.38 -0.94 -6.61
N THR A 119 -7.42 -1.16 -5.84
CA THR A 119 -8.36 -0.10 -5.43
C THR A 119 -7.64 1.00 -4.65
N PHE A 120 -6.79 0.60 -3.72
CA PHE A 120 -5.99 1.54 -2.91
C PHE A 120 -5.07 2.39 -3.80
N LEU A 121 -4.33 1.75 -4.70
CA LEU A 121 -3.42 2.44 -5.59
C LEU A 121 -4.14 3.39 -6.54
N THR A 122 -5.31 3.02 -7.03
CA THR A 122 -6.12 3.90 -7.88
C THR A 122 -6.52 5.17 -7.13
N ALA A 123 -6.96 5.04 -5.88
CA ALA A 123 -7.31 6.19 -5.06
C ALA A 123 -6.11 7.09 -4.82
N VAL A 124 -4.96 6.50 -4.48
CA VAL A 124 -3.72 7.24 -4.24
C VAL A 124 -3.25 7.94 -5.52
N GLU A 125 -3.23 7.24 -6.64
CA GLU A 125 -2.79 7.82 -7.91
C GLU A 125 -3.67 9.00 -8.33
N THR A 126 -4.97 8.87 -8.17
CA THR A 126 -5.91 9.97 -8.46
C THR A 126 -5.57 11.22 -7.62
N TYR A 127 -5.31 11.01 -6.34
CA TYR A 127 -4.90 12.09 -5.44
C TYR A 127 -3.56 12.72 -5.85
N LEU A 128 -2.56 11.88 -6.10
CA LEU A 128 -1.21 12.34 -6.46
C LEU A 128 -1.21 13.16 -7.76
N ARG A 129 -2.04 12.80 -8.72
CA ARG A 129 -2.16 13.56 -9.98
C ARG A 129 -2.63 14.99 -9.76
N THR A 130 -3.35 15.26 -8.69
CA THR A 130 -3.76 16.62 -8.34
C THR A 130 -2.60 17.45 -7.81
N LYS A 131 -1.50 16.82 -7.42
CA LYS A 131 -0.33 17.45 -6.81
C LYS A 131 0.87 17.53 -7.76
N TYR A 132 0.92 16.65 -8.74
CA TYR A 132 2.09 16.54 -9.67
C TYR A 132 2.06 17.60 -10.77
#